data_047fa1f7ac60386063007d4e2aae9a10
#
_entry.id   047fa1f7ac60386063007d4e2aae9a10
#
_cell.length_a   1.000
_cell.length_b   1.000
_cell.length_c   1.000
_cell.angle_alpha   90.00
_cell.angle_beta   90.00
_cell.angle_gamma   90.00
#
_symmetry.space_group_name_H-M   'P 1'
#
loop_
_entity.id
_entity.type
_entity.pdbx_description
1 polymer ?
#
loop_
_entity_poly.entity_id
_entity_poly.type
_entity_poly.pdbx_seq_one_letter_code
_entity_poly.pdbx_strand_id
1 'polypeptide(L)'
;MDNKLQHILEKLRKLVNLKASATECGELGEANAAAAGITRLLKEYDLTLQDIPAEEKVLDPVDIEAVPFRFTYMQHKWYWALMDVLARFNSCEIIRSRETLGGKVTDITYKVIGRTQNRKVVLYLISFCAHQFLHIGKSKYAGWKYQYMLSTGSTPPPLATYMKSFLAGCVNGLYDKLKAEQADLPEEKVGALVVADKTAITEFMKDMDVKAARNRPIKVDREILREGCETGRHICLSKGIEEKTAESMAIEGNSGISNPSD
;
A
#
# COMPACT_ATOMS: atom_id res chain seq x y z
N MET A 1 -38.17 15.60 6.45
CA MET A 1 -36.73 15.44 6.68
C MET A 1 -36.16 16.79 7.05
N ASP A 2 -35.31 16.83 8.07
CA ASP A 2 -34.79 18.08 8.63
C ASP A 2 -33.91 18.76 7.57
N ASN A 3 -34.19 19.99 7.23
CA ASN A 3 -33.49 20.76 6.18
C ASN A 3 -31.99 20.85 6.45
N LYS A 4 -31.59 20.70 7.72
CA LYS A 4 -30.21 20.65 8.18
C LYS A 4 -29.54 19.33 7.77
N LEU A 5 -30.23 18.20 7.86
CA LEU A 5 -29.71 16.89 7.48
C LEU A 5 -29.50 16.79 5.96
N GLN A 6 -30.41 17.32 5.17
CA GLN A 6 -30.25 17.39 3.71
C GLN A 6 -29.04 18.22 3.31
N HIS A 7 -28.82 19.37 3.94
CA HIS A 7 -27.66 20.21 3.67
C HIS A 7 -26.32 19.50 4.02
N ILE A 8 -26.31 18.69 5.08
CA ILE A 8 -25.15 17.92 5.49
C ILE A 8 -24.84 16.79 4.51
N LEU A 9 -25.88 16.07 4.07
CA LEU A 9 -25.75 15.03 3.06
C LEU A 9 -25.25 15.60 1.72
N GLU A 10 -25.70 16.78 1.32
CA GLU A 10 -25.22 17.51 0.15
C GLU A 10 -23.73 17.92 0.28
N LYS A 11 -23.32 18.36 1.47
CA LYS A 11 -21.93 18.71 1.75
C LYS A 11 -21.02 17.49 1.75
N LEU A 12 -21.47 16.37 2.31
CA LEU A 12 -20.79 15.08 2.25
C LEU A 12 -20.63 14.61 0.81
N ARG A 13 -21.67 14.72 0.01
CA ARG A 13 -21.67 14.44 -1.42
C ARG A 13 -20.60 15.23 -2.17
N LYS A 14 -20.59 16.57 -1.97
CA LYS A 14 -19.57 17.43 -2.61
C LYS A 14 -18.15 17.03 -2.23
N LEU A 15 -17.90 16.65 -0.97
CA LEU A 15 -16.58 16.19 -0.53
C LEU A 15 -16.22 14.82 -1.11
N VAL A 16 -17.16 13.91 -1.26
CA VAL A 16 -16.93 12.60 -1.91
C VAL A 16 -16.57 12.78 -3.37
N ASN A 17 -17.29 13.66 -4.08
CA ASN A 17 -17.02 14.00 -5.48
C ASN A 17 -15.67 14.72 -5.63
N LEU A 18 -15.36 15.66 -4.74
CA LEU A 18 -14.08 16.36 -4.73
C LEU A 18 -12.92 15.39 -4.50
N LYS A 19 -13.05 14.47 -3.52
CA LYS A 19 -12.07 13.41 -3.29
C LYS A 19 -11.84 12.56 -4.54
N ALA A 20 -12.89 12.16 -5.24
CA ALA A 20 -12.81 11.36 -6.45
C ALA A 20 -12.11 12.14 -7.59
N SER A 21 -12.57 13.36 -7.86
CA SER A 21 -12.01 14.24 -8.89
C SER A 21 -10.55 14.60 -8.62
N ALA A 22 -10.21 15.01 -7.40
CA ALA A 22 -8.85 15.37 -7.01
C ALA A 22 -7.88 14.19 -7.18
N THR A 23 -8.37 12.96 -6.98
CA THR A 23 -7.54 11.77 -7.18
C THR A 23 -7.39 11.41 -8.65
N GLU A 24 -8.42 11.61 -9.47
CA GLU A 24 -8.31 11.46 -10.92
C GLU A 24 -7.32 12.46 -11.53
N CYS A 25 -7.30 13.67 -10.98
CA CYS A 25 -6.36 14.71 -11.37
C CYS A 25 -4.96 14.60 -10.73
N GLY A 26 -4.75 13.63 -9.82
CA GLY A 26 -3.46 13.45 -9.13
C GLY A 26 -3.22 14.40 -7.95
N GLU A 27 -4.20 15.19 -7.54
CA GLU A 27 -4.12 16.18 -6.45
C GLU A 27 -4.34 15.50 -5.07
N LEU A 28 -3.32 14.75 -4.62
CA LEU A 28 -3.36 13.96 -3.39
C LEU A 28 -3.59 14.80 -2.12
N GLY A 29 -3.13 16.04 -2.09
CA GLY A 29 -3.36 16.96 -0.98
C GLY A 29 -4.84 17.30 -0.81
N GLU A 30 -5.52 17.59 -1.90
CA GLU A 30 -6.95 17.92 -1.93
C GLU A 30 -7.81 16.68 -1.65
N ALA A 31 -7.43 15.53 -2.21
CA ALA A 31 -8.08 14.26 -1.92
C ALA A 31 -8.01 13.88 -0.43
N ASN A 32 -6.86 14.09 0.22
CA ASN A 32 -6.68 13.85 1.65
C ASN A 32 -7.48 14.85 2.52
N ALA A 33 -7.51 16.12 2.12
CA ALA A 33 -8.33 17.13 2.81
C ALA A 33 -9.82 16.82 2.70
N ALA A 34 -10.28 16.38 1.53
CA ALA A 34 -11.65 15.94 1.32
C ALA A 34 -11.98 14.69 2.15
N ALA A 35 -11.09 13.71 2.22
CA ALA A 35 -11.27 12.51 3.04
C ALA A 35 -11.37 12.83 4.54
N ALA A 36 -10.52 13.74 5.04
CA ALA A 36 -10.59 14.22 6.42
C ALA A 36 -11.91 14.97 6.69
N GLY A 37 -12.38 15.77 5.73
CA GLY A 37 -13.67 16.46 5.80
C GLY A 37 -14.86 15.50 5.86
N ILE A 38 -14.86 14.45 5.05
CA ILE A 38 -15.87 13.38 5.06
C ILE A 38 -15.90 12.72 6.45
N THR A 39 -14.76 12.27 6.94
CA THR A 39 -14.66 11.60 8.24
C THR A 39 -15.18 12.47 9.39
N ARG A 40 -14.86 13.78 9.37
CA ARG A 40 -15.32 14.71 10.38
C ARG A 40 -16.84 14.88 10.35
N LEU A 41 -17.45 15.05 9.17
CA LEU A 41 -18.89 15.22 9.05
C LEU A 41 -19.66 13.96 9.42
N LEU A 42 -19.19 12.78 9.01
CA LEU A 42 -19.81 11.52 9.40
C LEU A 42 -19.84 11.35 10.91
N LYS A 43 -18.74 11.73 11.59
CA LYS A 43 -18.69 11.68 13.06
C LYS A 43 -19.55 12.73 13.74
N GLU A 44 -19.53 13.96 13.24
CA GLU A 44 -20.26 15.10 13.86
C GLU A 44 -21.77 14.89 13.86
N TYR A 45 -22.28 14.18 12.84
CA TYR A 45 -23.71 13.98 12.63
C TYR A 45 -24.18 12.53 12.82
N ASP A 46 -23.32 11.66 13.34
CA ASP A 46 -23.60 10.23 13.55
C ASP A 46 -24.15 9.53 12.29
N LEU A 47 -23.58 9.91 11.14
CA LEU A 47 -23.95 9.36 9.84
C LEU A 47 -22.97 8.29 9.41
N THR A 48 -23.48 7.34 8.64
CA THR A 48 -22.66 6.33 7.94
C THR A 48 -22.62 6.63 6.44
N LEU A 49 -21.66 6.08 5.72
CA LEU A 49 -21.66 6.18 4.26
C LEU A 49 -22.88 5.50 3.62
N GLN A 50 -23.62 4.67 4.36
CA GLN A 50 -24.85 4.03 3.90
C GLN A 50 -26.03 5.01 3.86
N ASP A 51 -25.98 6.08 4.66
CA ASP A 51 -27.00 7.11 4.68
C ASP A 51 -26.93 8.06 3.48
N ILE A 52 -25.83 7.99 2.70
CA ILE A 52 -25.72 8.69 1.42
C ILE A 52 -26.53 7.91 0.37
N PRO A 53 -27.46 8.56 -0.37
CA PRO A 53 -28.29 7.90 -1.38
C PRO A 53 -27.52 7.06 -2.39
N ALA A 54 -28.07 5.89 -2.74
CA ALA A 54 -27.37 4.87 -3.53
C ALA A 54 -27.00 5.31 -4.96
N GLU A 55 -27.71 6.23 -5.54
CA GLU A 55 -27.45 6.80 -6.87
C GLU A 55 -26.11 7.56 -6.93
N GLU A 56 -25.54 7.89 -5.79
CA GLU A 56 -24.33 8.67 -5.62
C GLU A 56 -23.14 7.84 -5.12
N LYS A 57 -23.36 6.53 -4.84
CA LYS A 57 -22.31 5.59 -4.41
C LYS A 57 -21.44 5.04 -5.54
N VAL A 58 -21.70 5.46 -6.78
CA VAL A 58 -21.06 4.89 -7.99
C VAL A 58 -19.58 5.23 -8.13
N LEU A 59 -19.02 6.02 -7.23
CA LEU A 59 -17.80 6.79 -7.50
C LEU A 59 -16.47 6.05 -7.30
N ASP A 60 -16.41 4.91 -6.64
CA ASP A 60 -15.17 4.13 -6.54
C ASP A 60 -15.45 2.62 -6.41
N PRO A 61 -15.73 1.92 -7.52
CA PRO A 61 -16.03 0.50 -7.50
C PRO A 61 -14.82 -0.32 -7.03
N VAL A 62 -15.12 -1.46 -6.39
CA VAL A 62 -14.10 -2.49 -6.16
C VAL A 62 -13.75 -3.13 -7.50
N ASP A 63 -12.47 -3.22 -7.77
CA ASP A 63 -11.94 -3.78 -9.00
C ASP A 63 -10.58 -4.44 -8.74
N ILE A 64 -9.99 -5.08 -9.73
CA ILE A 64 -8.75 -5.83 -9.66
C ILE A 64 -7.69 -5.25 -10.61
N GLU A 65 -6.48 -5.08 -10.11
CA GLU A 65 -5.37 -4.52 -10.87
C GLU A 65 -4.09 -5.35 -10.68
N ALA A 66 -3.36 -5.59 -11.75
CA ALA A 66 -2.10 -6.31 -11.68
C ALA A 66 -1.01 -5.44 -11.05
N VAL A 67 -0.17 -6.04 -10.19
CA VAL A 67 1.04 -5.39 -9.68
C VAL A 67 2.08 -5.36 -10.80
N PRO A 68 2.40 -4.18 -11.37
CA PRO A 68 3.25 -4.08 -12.56
C PRO A 68 4.74 -4.24 -12.24
N PHE A 69 5.11 -4.31 -10.96
CA PHE A 69 6.50 -4.27 -10.53
C PHE A 69 7.07 -5.67 -10.33
N ARG A 70 8.33 -5.84 -10.76
CA ARG A 70 9.14 -7.00 -10.44
C ARG A 70 10.45 -6.54 -9.82
N PHE A 71 10.78 -7.07 -8.64
CA PHE A 71 11.99 -6.72 -7.90
C PHE A 71 12.92 -7.92 -7.74
N THR A 72 14.19 -7.65 -7.49
CA THR A 72 15.15 -8.69 -7.09
C THR A 72 14.73 -9.36 -5.78
N TYR A 73 15.11 -10.62 -5.61
CA TYR A 73 14.77 -11.41 -4.42
C TYR A 73 13.28 -11.69 -4.20
N MET A 74 12.40 -11.51 -5.20
CA MET A 74 10.97 -11.79 -5.09
C MET A 74 10.67 -13.24 -4.67
N GLN A 75 11.54 -14.22 -5.04
CA GLN A 75 11.45 -15.60 -4.64
C GLN A 75 11.53 -15.81 -3.11
N HIS A 76 12.03 -14.86 -2.37
CA HIS A 76 12.21 -14.94 -0.91
C HIS A 76 10.95 -14.49 -0.13
N LYS A 77 9.79 -14.69 -0.60
CA LYS A 77 8.49 -14.47 0.06
C LYS A 77 8.29 -13.09 0.75
N TRP A 78 9.36 -12.33 0.98
CA TRP A 78 9.30 -11.00 1.60
C TRP A 78 8.40 -10.05 0.82
N TYR A 79 8.46 -10.19 -0.50
CA TYR A 79 7.67 -9.34 -1.39
C TYR A 79 6.17 -9.60 -1.26
N TRP A 80 5.78 -10.88 -1.19
CA TRP A 80 4.40 -11.24 -0.88
C TRP A 80 3.96 -10.67 0.47
N ALA A 81 4.77 -10.83 1.52
CA ALA A 81 4.47 -10.33 2.84
C ALA A 81 4.37 -8.79 2.87
N LEU A 82 5.22 -8.09 2.10
CA LEU A 82 5.13 -6.63 1.94
C LEU A 82 3.80 -6.22 1.33
N MET A 83 3.41 -6.85 0.22
CA MET A 83 2.14 -6.57 -0.45
C MET A 83 0.94 -6.85 0.46
N ASP A 84 0.94 -7.98 1.17
CA ASP A 84 -0.12 -8.38 2.09
C ASP A 84 -0.27 -7.36 3.24
N VAL A 85 0.84 -6.94 3.84
CA VAL A 85 0.83 -5.90 4.89
C VAL A 85 0.25 -4.59 4.36
N LEU A 86 0.77 -4.08 3.26
CA LEU A 86 0.33 -2.80 2.71
C LEU A 86 -1.13 -2.82 2.26
N ALA A 87 -1.60 -3.94 1.68
CA ALA A 87 -2.98 -4.09 1.27
C ALA A 87 -3.93 -4.06 2.47
N ARG A 88 -3.65 -4.86 3.51
CA ARG A 88 -4.49 -4.95 4.72
C ARG A 88 -4.69 -3.60 5.41
N PHE A 89 -3.63 -2.79 5.51
CA PHE A 89 -3.70 -1.47 6.14
C PHE A 89 -4.33 -0.39 5.24
N ASN A 90 -4.60 -0.71 3.96
CA ASN A 90 -5.24 0.19 3.01
C ASN A 90 -6.55 -0.36 2.44
N SER A 91 -7.26 -1.20 3.19
CA SER A 91 -8.55 -1.79 2.78
C SER A 91 -8.50 -2.43 1.39
N CYS A 92 -7.45 -3.21 1.12
CA CYS A 92 -7.26 -3.98 -0.09
C CYS A 92 -6.93 -5.44 0.23
N GLU A 93 -7.08 -6.31 -0.76
CA GLU A 93 -6.64 -7.71 -0.72
C GLU A 93 -5.63 -7.97 -1.83
N ILE A 94 -4.70 -8.91 -1.58
CA ILE A 94 -3.73 -9.37 -2.58
C ILE A 94 -4.03 -10.80 -2.95
N ILE A 95 -4.15 -11.06 -4.24
CA ILE A 95 -4.22 -12.41 -4.77
C ILE A 95 -3.02 -12.71 -5.65
N ARG A 96 -2.67 -14.00 -5.71
CA ARG A 96 -1.61 -14.52 -6.56
C ARG A 96 -2.21 -15.43 -7.62
N SER A 97 -2.06 -15.05 -8.87
CA SER A 97 -2.38 -15.88 -10.03
C SER A 97 -1.14 -16.65 -10.49
N ARG A 98 -1.34 -17.88 -10.93
CA ARG A 98 -0.27 -18.72 -11.51
C ARG A 98 -0.73 -19.18 -12.87
N GLU A 99 0.09 -18.93 -13.86
CA GLU A 99 -0.09 -19.51 -15.18
C GLU A 99 0.67 -20.83 -15.24
N THR A 100 0.02 -21.86 -15.78
CA THR A 100 0.62 -23.20 -15.93
C THR A 100 0.48 -23.65 -17.36
N LEU A 101 1.60 -24.13 -17.93
CA LEU A 101 1.63 -24.76 -19.24
C LEU A 101 2.25 -26.16 -19.08
N GLY A 102 1.50 -27.19 -19.49
CA GLY A 102 1.97 -28.58 -19.35
C GLY A 102 2.27 -28.99 -17.90
N GLY A 103 1.51 -28.48 -16.91
CA GLY A 103 1.70 -28.76 -15.48
C GLY A 103 2.86 -28.03 -14.81
N LYS A 104 3.62 -27.23 -15.54
CA LYS A 104 4.70 -26.39 -15.00
C LYS A 104 4.20 -24.95 -14.85
N VAL A 105 4.50 -24.31 -13.71
CA VAL A 105 4.22 -22.89 -13.49
C VAL A 105 5.13 -22.07 -14.41
N THR A 106 4.54 -21.33 -15.32
CA THR A 106 5.24 -20.49 -16.32
C THR A 106 5.34 -19.05 -15.86
N ASP A 107 4.31 -18.53 -15.17
CA ASP A 107 4.34 -17.18 -14.63
C ASP A 107 3.57 -17.08 -13.29
N ILE A 108 3.95 -16.10 -12.49
CA ILE A 108 3.30 -15.74 -11.24
C ILE A 108 3.03 -14.25 -11.28
N THR A 109 1.75 -13.90 -11.28
CA THR A 109 1.26 -12.53 -11.25
C THR A 109 0.59 -12.23 -9.92
N TYR A 110 0.85 -11.08 -9.35
CA TYR A 110 0.15 -10.57 -8.17
C TYR A 110 -0.87 -9.53 -8.60
N LYS A 111 -2.03 -9.54 -7.95
CA LYS A 111 -3.11 -8.60 -8.24
C LYS A 111 -3.64 -8.01 -6.94
N VAL A 112 -3.93 -6.71 -6.96
CA VAL A 112 -4.54 -5.96 -5.85
C VAL A 112 -6.04 -5.86 -6.13
N ILE A 113 -6.85 -6.17 -5.15
CA ILE A 113 -8.31 -6.02 -5.17
C ILE A 113 -8.68 -4.95 -4.15
N GLY A 114 -9.49 -4.00 -4.55
CA GLY A 114 -9.95 -2.92 -3.68
C GLY A 114 -10.55 -1.76 -4.48
N ARG A 115 -10.93 -0.71 -3.80
CA ARG A 115 -11.37 0.52 -4.47
C ARG A 115 -10.21 1.17 -5.21
N THR A 116 -10.50 1.87 -6.29
CA THR A 116 -9.48 2.47 -7.18
C THR A 116 -8.47 3.31 -6.41
N GLN A 117 -8.93 4.12 -5.48
CA GLN A 117 -8.10 4.96 -4.63
C GLN A 117 -7.11 4.14 -3.80
N ASN A 118 -7.66 3.17 -3.07
CA ASN A 118 -6.88 2.31 -2.19
C ASN A 118 -5.85 1.48 -2.99
N ARG A 119 -6.23 0.99 -4.20
CA ARG A 119 -5.31 0.27 -5.07
C ARG A 119 -4.14 1.14 -5.52
N LYS A 120 -4.40 2.37 -5.98
CA LYS A 120 -3.35 3.32 -6.39
C LYS A 120 -2.35 3.57 -5.25
N VAL A 121 -2.85 3.81 -4.03
CA VAL A 121 -2.00 3.98 -2.84
C VAL A 121 -1.17 2.72 -2.57
N VAL A 122 -1.80 1.55 -2.57
CA VAL A 122 -1.11 0.27 -2.31
C VAL A 122 -0.02 0.01 -3.35
N LEU A 123 -0.31 0.17 -4.64
CA LEU A 123 0.66 -0.02 -5.71
C LEU A 123 1.86 0.91 -5.55
N TYR A 124 1.59 2.18 -5.26
CA TYR A 124 2.63 3.15 -5.00
C TYR A 124 3.50 2.76 -3.79
N LEU A 125 2.88 2.43 -2.64
CA LEU A 125 3.60 2.05 -1.43
C LEU A 125 4.42 0.75 -1.62
N ILE A 126 3.91 -0.22 -2.39
CA ILE A 126 4.66 -1.43 -2.74
C ILE A 126 5.95 -1.06 -3.47
N SER A 127 5.85 -0.22 -4.51
CA SER A 127 7.02 0.23 -5.27
C SER A 127 8.01 0.98 -4.39
N PHE A 128 7.53 1.97 -3.65
CA PHE A 128 8.33 2.80 -2.76
C PHE A 128 9.07 1.96 -1.70
N CYS A 129 8.34 1.19 -0.89
CA CYS A 129 8.93 0.39 0.18
C CYS A 129 9.92 -0.66 -0.37
N ALA A 130 9.60 -1.31 -1.49
CA ALA A 130 10.48 -2.28 -2.08
C ALA A 130 11.81 -1.66 -2.54
N HIS A 131 11.77 -0.51 -3.20
CA HIS A 131 12.98 0.21 -3.62
C HIS A 131 13.82 0.63 -2.41
N GLN A 132 13.18 1.24 -1.41
CA GLN A 132 13.87 1.69 -0.20
C GLN A 132 14.53 0.54 0.56
N PHE A 133 13.81 -0.55 0.80
CA PHE A 133 14.34 -1.71 1.51
C PHE A 133 15.49 -2.38 0.77
N LEU A 134 15.38 -2.50 -0.56
CA LEU A 134 16.46 -3.06 -1.37
C LEU A 134 17.70 -2.16 -1.37
N HIS A 135 17.51 -0.85 -1.48
CA HIS A 135 18.60 0.12 -1.46
C HIS A 135 19.33 0.11 -0.11
N ILE A 136 18.58 0.27 0.98
CA ILE A 136 19.13 0.29 2.34
C ILE A 136 19.83 -1.04 2.67
N GLY A 137 19.21 -2.19 2.33
CA GLY A 137 19.80 -3.49 2.59
C GLY A 137 21.12 -3.73 1.86
N LYS A 138 21.24 -3.30 0.60
CA LYS A 138 22.50 -3.36 -0.14
C LYS A 138 23.57 -2.48 0.48
N SER A 139 23.21 -1.27 0.90
CA SER A 139 24.14 -0.35 1.57
C SER A 139 24.64 -0.91 2.91
N LYS A 140 23.72 -1.41 3.75
CA LYS A 140 24.06 -1.99 5.06
C LYS A 140 24.91 -3.26 4.95
N TYR A 141 24.70 -4.08 3.94
CA TYR A 141 25.47 -5.31 3.72
C TYR A 141 26.97 -5.06 3.65
N ALA A 142 27.41 -3.95 3.06
CA ALA A 142 28.83 -3.64 2.95
C ALA A 142 29.51 -3.50 4.30
N GLY A 143 28.90 -2.74 5.23
CA GLY A 143 29.38 -2.59 6.61
C GLY A 143 29.26 -3.87 7.42
N TRP A 144 28.12 -4.55 7.33
CA TRP A 144 27.87 -5.84 8.00
C TRP A 144 28.89 -6.89 7.60
N LYS A 145 29.17 -7.02 6.31
CA LYS A 145 30.18 -7.96 5.77
C LYS A 145 31.55 -7.76 6.43
N TYR A 146 31.99 -6.50 6.58
CA TYR A 146 33.27 -6.18 7.20
C TYR A 146 33.27 -6.55 8.69
N GLN A 147 32.22 -6.19 9.43
CA GLN A 147 32.09 -6.54 10.85
C GLN A 147 32.03 -8.05 11.08
N TYR A 148 31.31 -8.77 10.23
CA TYR A 148 31.24 -10.23 10.29
C TYR A 148 32.62 -10.87 10.14
N MET A 149 33.44 -10.42 9.17
CA MET A 149 34.81 -10.93 8.98
C MET A 149 35.69 -10.65 10.20
N LEU A 150 35.59 -9.45 10.77
CA LEU A 150 36.36 -9.08 11.97
C LEU A 150 35.97 -9.91 13.19
N SER A 151 34.70 -10.14 13.41
CA SER A 151 34.19 -10.83 14.60
C SER A 151 34.31 -12.35 14.55
N THR A 152 34.19 -12.94 13.37
CA THR A 152 34.14 -14.40 13.23
C THR A 152 35.40 -15.00 12.60
N GLY A 153 36.23 -14.19 11.96
CA GLY A 153 37.35 -14.66 11.13
C GLY A 153 36.94 -15.46 9.90
N SER A 154 35.65 -15.52 9.58
CA SER A 154 35.06 -16.39 8.54
C SER A 154 34.58 -15.59 7.34
N THR A 155 34.43 -16.27 6.21
CA THR A 155 33.82 -15.69 5.01
C THR A 155 32.35 -15.36 5.26
N PRO A 156 31.91 -14.10 5.04
CA PRO A 156 30.52 -13.73 5.26
C PRO A 156 29.57 -14.40 4.26
N PRO A 157 28.33 -14.69 4.69
CA PRO A 157 27.30 -15.19 3.79
C PRO A 157 27.08 -14.29 2.56
N PRO A 158 26.66 -14.84 1.41
CA PRO A 158 26.37 -14.06 0.23
C PRO A 158 25.28 -13.00 0.47
N LEU A 159 25.32 -11.90 -0.30
CA LEU A 159 24.32 -10.83 -0.24
C LEU A 159 22.87 -11.37 -0.29
N ALA A 160 22.58 -12.36 -1.11
CA ALA A 160 21.25 -12.95 -1.21
C ALA A 160 20.76 -13.58 0.11
N THR A 161 21.67 -14.18 0.89
CA THR A 161 21.36 -14.75 2.21
C THR A 161 21.10 -13.66 3.24
N TYR A 162 21.92 -12.62 3.26
CA TYR A 162 21.70 -11.43 4.09
C TYR A 162 20.36 -10.76 3.76
N MET A 163 20.12 -10.43 2.49
CA MET A 163 18.90 -9.77 2.02
C MET A 163 17.64 -10.55 2.35
N LYS A 164 17.69 -11.87 2.35
CA LYS A 164 16.56 -12.71 2.75
C LYS A 164 16.09 -12.41 4.17
N SER A 165 16.99 -12.31 5.13
CA SER A 165 16.69 -12.02 6.53
C SER A 165 16.37 -10.54 6.75
N PHE A 166 17.14 -9.65 6.13
CA PHE A 166 16.95 -8.21 6.22
C PHE A 166 15.58 -7.76 5.69
N LEU A 167 15.21 -8.20 4.49
CA LEU A 167 13.92 -7.83 3.88
C LEU A 167 12.72 -8.40 4.64
N ALA A 168 12.84 -9.63 5.19
CA ALA A 168 11.82 -10.16 6.08
C ALA A 168 11.67 -9.31 7.35
N GLY A 169 12.79 -8.86 7.92
CA GLY A 169 12.79 -7.91 9.04
C GLY A 169 12.12 -6.59 8.68
N CYS A 170 12.46 -5.97 7.55
CA CYS A 170 11.84 -4.72 7.12
C CYS A 170 10.32 -4.80 7.04
N VAL A 171 9.79 -5.91 6.52
CA VAL A 171 8.33 -6.13 6.46
C VAL A 171 7.72 -6.26 7.86
N ASN A 172 8.38 -7.00 8.77
CA ASN A 172 7.92 -7.11 10.15
C ASN A 172 7.91 -5.76 10.86
N GLY A 173 8.99 -4.96 10.71
CA GLY A 173 9.06 -3.64 11.31
C GLY A 173 8.03 -2.66 10.74
N LEU A 174 7.77 -2.72 9.44
CA LEU A 174 6.70 -1.95 8.80
C LEU A 174 5.31 -2.36 9.34
N TYR A 175 5.06 -3.66 9.50
CA TYR A 175 3.82 -4.15 10.10
C TYR A 175 3.63 -3.63 11.53
N ASP A 176 4.67 -3.70 12.37
CA ASP A 176 4.62 -3.19 13.75
C ASP A 176 4.29 -1.69 13.76
N LYS A 177 4.92 -0.91 12.88
CA LYS A 177 4.66 0.53 12.73
C LYS A 177 3.21 0.81 12.36
N LEU A 178 2.72 0.22 11.28
CA LEU A 178 1.36 0.45 10.79
C LEU A 178 0.31 -0.01 11.81
N LYS A 179 0.58 -1.10 12.53
CA LYS A 179 -0.28 -1.58 13.62
C LYS A 179 -0.34 -0.59 14.78
N ALA A 180 0.78 0.01 15.16
CA ALA A 180 0.82 1.04 16.21
C ALA A 180 0.06 2.29 15.76
N GLU A 181 0.30 2.79 14.54
CA GLU A 181 -0.40 3.93 13.97
C GLU A 181 -1.92 3.70 13.88
N GLN A 182 -2.35 2.47 13.57
CA GLN A 182 -3.77 2.12 13.55
C GLN A 182 -4.39 2.06 14.96
N ALA A 183 -3.64 1.59 15.96
CA ALA A 183 -4.12 1.54 17.35
C ALA A 183 -4.32 2.93 17.97
N ASP A 184 -3.59 3.93 17.49
CA ASP A 184 -3.73 5.32 17.93
C ASP A 184 -4.96 6.03 17.31
N LEU A 185 -5.60 5.40 16.31
CA LEU A 185 -6.82 5.93 15.71
C LEU A 185 -8.05 5.52 16.54
N PRO A 186 -9.03 6.42 16.76
CA PRO A 186 -10.27 6.07 17.42
C PRO A 186 -11.00 4.93 16.72
N GLU A 187 -11.37 3.87 17.45
CA GLU A 187 -12.03 2.65 16.90
C GLU A 187 -13.25 2.97 16.05
N GLU A 188 -14.04 3.97 16.46
CA GLU A 188 -15.24 4.42 15.74
C GLU A 188 -14.95 4.96 14.33
N LYS A 189 -13.75 5.53 14.10
CA LYS A 189 -13.38 6.10 12.81
C LYS A 189 -12.89 5.06 11.80
N VAL A 190 -12.29 3.99 12.28
CA VAL A 190 -11.70 2.93 11.45
C VAL A 190 -12.74 1.87 11.11
N GLY A 191 -13.68 1.60 12.03
CA GLY A 191 -14.54 0.43 11.96
C GLY A 191 -15.49 0.41 10.76
N ALA A 192 -16.31 1.43 10.59
CA ALA A 192 -17.41 1.40 9.61
C ALA A 192 -16.92 1.38 8.15
N LEU A 193 -15.93 2.21 7.80
CA LEU A 193 -15.39 2.29 6.45
C LEU A 193 -14.61 1.01 6.07
N VAL A 194 -13.79 0.52 6.99
CA VAL A 194 -13.02 -0.72 6.81
C VAL A 194 -13.94 -1.93 6.68
N VAL A 195 -15.04 -1.98 7.44
CA VAL A 195 -16.03 -3.06 7.35
C VAL A 195 -16.76 -3.01 6.01
N ALA A 196 -17.19 -1.82 5.55
CA ALA A 196 -17.84 -1.65 4.26
C ALA A 196 -16.93 -2.06 3.09
N ASP A 197 -15.65 -1.68 3.12
CA ASP A 197 -14.69 -2.06 2.10
C ASP A 197 -14.41 -3.57 2.11
N LYS A 198 -14.24 -4.18 3.28
CA LYS A 198 -14.06 -5.64 3.40
C LYS A 198 -15.26 -6.41 2.87
N THR A 199 -16.48 -5.94 3.16
CA THR A 199 -17.69 -6.57 2.66
C THR A 199 -17.78 -6.49 1.14
N ALA A 200 -17.49 -5.31 0.56
CA ALA A 200 -17.49 -5.11 -0.88
C ALA A 200 -16.42 -5.96 -1.60
N ILE A 201 -15.21 -6.06 -1.02
CA ILE A 201 -14.14 -6.92 -1.54
C ILE A 201 -14.51 -8.39 -1.44
N THR A 202 -15.12 -8.83 -0.33
CA THR A 202 -15.56 -10.21 -0.14
C THR A 202 -16.61 -10.59 -1.19
N GLU A 203 -17.57 -9.71 -1.44
CA GLU A 203 -18.60 -9.92 -2.48
C GLU A 203 -18.00 -9.97 -3.88
N PHE A 204 -17.06 -9.06 -4.20
CA PHE A 204 -16.32 -9.06 -5.46
C PHE A 204 -15.54 -10.35 -5.69
N MET A 205 -14.97 -10.93 -4.61
CA MET A 205 -14.17 -12.16 -4.68
C MET A 205 -15.01 -13.45 -4.66
N LYS A 206 -16.31 -13.38 -4.43
CA LYS A 206 -17.18 -14.55 -4.20
C LYS A 206 -17.16 -15.55 -5.35
N ASP A 207 -17.11 -15.04 -6.58
CA ASP A 207 -17.09 -15.87 -7.80
C ASP A 207 -15.67 -16.25 -8.25
N MET A 208 -14.65 -15.86 -7.49
CA MET A 208 -13.25 -16.19 -7.78
C MET A 208 -12.83 -17.46 -7.05
N ASP A 209 -12.23 -18.44 -7.78
CA ASP A 209 -11.62 -19.64 -7.15
C ASP A 209 -10.29 -19.27 -6.45
N VAL A 210 -10.42 -18.54 -5.32
CA VAL A 210 -9.26 -18.12 -4.52
C VAL A 210 -9.01 -19.13 -3.40
N LYS A 211 -7.82 -19.74 -3.41
CA LYS A 211 -7.38 -20.68 -2.37
C LYS A 211 -6.46 -19.99 -1.38
N ALA A 212 -6.64 -20.32 -0.11
CA ALA A 212 -5.77 -19.81 0.95
C ALA A 212 -4.30 -20.14 0.68
N ALA A 213 -3.42 -19.14 0.80
CA ALA A 213 -1.99 -19.33 0.61
C ALA A 213 -1.39 -20.13 1.77
N ARG A 214 -0.68 -21.23 1.46
CA ARG A 214 0.07 -21.97 2.47
C ARG A 214 1.32 -21.20 2.86
N ASN A 215 1.37 -20.75 4.10
CA ASN A 215 2.55 -20.05 4.63
C ASN A 215 3.58 -21.08 5.13
N ARG A 216 4.76 -21.12 4.51
CA ARG A 216 5.86 -21.96 4.99
C ARG A 216 6.86 -21.06 5.73
N PRO A 217 7.36 -21.46 6.92
CA PRO A 217 8.35 -20.67 7.65
C PRO A 217 9.61 -20.43 6.80
N ILE A 218 10.21 -19.27 6.99
CA ILE A 218 11.47 -18.88 6.35
C ILE A 218 12.57 -19.01 7.39
N LYS A 219 13.64 -19.73 7.05
CA LYS A 219 14.84 -19.73 7.88
C LYS A 219 15.57 -18.40 7.69
N VAL A 220 15.69 -17.65 8.79
CA VAL A 220 16.29 -16.31 8.83
C VAL A 220 17.36 -16.22 9.89
N ASP A 221 18.33 -15.34 9.69
CA ASP A 221 19.28 -14.92 10.71
C ASP A 221 18.62 -13.89 11.62
N ARG A 222 18.74 -14.07 12.96
CA ARG A 222 18.03 -13.25 13.96
C ARG A 222 18.57 -11.84 14.07
N GLU A 223 19.89 -11.66 13.95
CA GLU A 223 20.52 -10.34 14.06
C GLU A 223 20.19 -9.49 12.85
N ILE A 224 20.35 -10.05 11.66
CA ILE A 224 20.01 -9.40 10.40
C ILE A 224 18.49 -9.09 10.34
N LEU A 225 17.66 -10.00 10.83
CA LEU A 225 16.20 -9.78 10.93
C LEU A 225 15.89 -8.58 11.82
N ARG A 226 16.54 -8.47 12.99
CA ARG A 226 16.35 -7.35 13.93
C ARG A 226 16.75 -6.02 13.29
N GLU A 227 17.89 -5.97 12.61
CA GLU A 227 18.32 -4.80 11.87
C GLU A 227 17.31 -4.37 10.79
N GLY A 228 16.75 -5.34 10.08
CA GLY A 228 15.65 -5.11 9.15
C GLY A 228 14.41 -4.55 9.84
N CYS A 229 14.00 -5.11 11.01
CA CYS A 229 12.85 -4.62 11.76
C CYS A 229 13.00 -3.14 12.17
N GLU A 230 14.18 -2.75 12.65
CA GLU A 230 14.47 -1.36 12.98
C GLU A 230 14.33 -0.47 11.73
N THR A 231 14.87 -0.91 10.61
CA THR A 231 14.75 -0.19 9.33
C THR A 231 13.28 -0.04 8.91
N GLY A 232 12.49 -1.09 9.01
CA GLY A 232 11.07 -1.07 8.65
C GLY A 232 10.23 -0.15 9.54
N ARG A 233 10.52 -0.07 10.85
CA ARG A 233 9.84 0.85 11.78
C ARG A 233 10.13 2.32 11.48
N HIS A 234 11.32 2.63 10.97
CA HIS A 234 11.75 4.01 10.70
C HIS A 234 11.47 4.48 9.27
N ILE A 235 10.88 3.65 8.41
CA ILE A 235 10.55 4.09 7.05
C ILE A 235 9.50 5.21 7.09
N CYS A 236 9.75 6.28 6.34
CA CYS A 236 8.84 7.41 6.24
C CYS A 236 7.96 7.26 5.00
N LEU A 237 6.70 6.84 5.19
CA LEU A 237 5.75 6.61 4.09
C LEU A 237 5.25 7.92 3.46
N SER A 238 5.17 9.01 4.23
CA SER A 238 4.75 10.33 3.74
C SER A 238 5.73 10.95 2.75
N LYS A 239 7.04 10.77 2.96
CA LYS A 239 8.04 11.27 2.00
C LYS A 239 7.88 10.73 0.60
N GLY A 240 7.48 9.46 0.49
CA GLY A 240 7.22 8.86 -0.80
C GLY A 240 6.04 9.48 -1.55
N ILE A 241 5.06 10.00 -0.86
CA ILE A 241 3.90 10.70 -1.44
C ILE A 241 4.32 12.10 -1.92
N GLU A 242 5.14 12.81 -1.13
CA GLU A 242 5.66 14.14 -1.45
C GLU A 242 6.60 14.12 -2.67
N GLU A 243 7.49 13.12 -2.79
CA GLU A 243 8.40 12.97 -3.93
C GLU A 243 7.62 12.76 -5.25
N LYS A 244 6.57 11.97 -5.24
CA LYS A 244 5.75 11.74 -6.44
C LYS A 244 4.98 12.99 -6.86
N THR A 245 4.52 13.78 -5.92
CA THR A 245 3.87 15.08 -6.21
C THR A 245 4.85 16.03 -6.85
N ALA A 246 6.11 16.09 -6.39
CA ALA A 246 7.16 16.91 -6.98
C ALA A 246 7.56 16.44 -8.40
N GLU A 247 7.65 15.13 -8.64
CA GLU A 247 7.94 14.58 -9.97
C GLU A 247 6.80 14.83 -10.96
N SER A 248 5.53 14.69 -10.55
CA SER A 248 4.39 15.00 -11.44
C SER A 248 4.33 16.48 -11.78
N MET A 249 4.58 17.37 -10.84
CA MET A 249 4.67 18.82 -11.10
C MET A 249 5.84 19.20 -12.02
N ALA A 250 6.98 18.50 -11.92
CA ALA A 250 8.13 18.74 -12.79
C ALA A 250 7.87 18.29 -14.25
N ILE A 251 7.08 17.24 -14.44
CA ILE A 251 6.71 16.74 -15.78
C ILE A 251 5.69 17.67 -16.44
N GLU A 252 4.72 18.20 -15.70
CA GLU A 252 3.74 19.16 -16.20
C GLU A 252 4.37 20.53 -16.52
N GLY A 253 5.35 20.97 -15.72
CA GLY A 253 6.09 22.22 -15.96
C GLY A 253 6.95 22.19 -17.21
N ASN A 254 7.33 21.03 -17.72
CA ASN A 254 8.21 20.90 -18.89
C ASN A 254 7.46 20.69 -20.23
N SER A 255 6.13 20.49 -20.19
CA SER A 255 5.30 20.36 -21.39
C SER A 255 4.82 21.70 -21.98
N GLY A 256 5.15 22.82 -21.34
CA GLY A 256 4.68 24.16 -21.68
C GLY A 256 5.61 25.03 -22.55
N ILE A 257 6.76 24.53 -23.03
CA ILE A 257 7.65 25.30 -23.91
C ILE A 257 7.60 24.73 -25.33
N SER A 258 6.52 25.03 -26.04
CA SER A 258 6.52 25.02 -27.51
C SER A 258 7.10 26.36 -27.99
N ASN A 259 8.26 26.30 -28.60
CA ASN A 259 8.85 27.43 -29.30
C ASN A 259 7.94 27.87 -30.45
N PRO A 260 7.68 29.16 -30.60
CA PRO A 260 7.20 29.67 -31.85
C PRO A 260 8.39 30.08 -32.75
N SER A 261 8.31 29.71 -34.01
CA SER A 261 8.85 30.42 -35.19
C SER A 261 10.37 30.50 -35.39
N ASP A 262 10.87 29.87 -36.40
CA ASP A 262 11.16 30.57 -37.71
C ASP A 262 11.27 29.54 -38.82
#